data_681d645e4961f84add82cd7643c48995
#
_entry.id   681d645e4961f84add82cd7643c48995
#
_cell.length_a   1.000
_cell.length_b   1.000
_cell.length_c   1.000
_cell.angle_alpha   90.00
_cell.angle_beta   90.00
_cell.angle_gamma   90.00
#
_symmetry.space_group_name_H-M   'P 1'
#
loop_
_entity.id
_entity.type
_entity.pdbx_description
1 polymer ?
#
loop_
_entity_poly.entity_id
_entity_poly.type
_entity_poly.pdbx_seq_one_letter_code
_entity_poly.pdbx_strand_id
1 'polypeptide(L)'
;MSDFVDSGRPQSLQQMEPILETLNDGVVIADDSDQILFANTVFEEMTGFHRSQIIGRNARQLYHRAEEFAFAQALSQKALAMGRVREEFFLPTKDGGRLPVVVSMRAVHGPDGRRFSIVTLTDISEQKRTEEQLRAAIAGLEKHQREIEQDLLLAARVQQSLAPEPFDWGALRVDTFYQPAHTIGGDFGLVRPWKDEHLNLLVCDVSGHGISSALVANRIYSETVTLLGDRAPLADVLRRLNSLVIQNIGTLGFFFTLAAARIDRSGRTMEFAGAGHPPAMIVQPGAEPRLLRSRSTILGTLPDAVDADATLCRELEPGDRIVLYTDGLTDAFDSRGEMLKVEGLQSVVREAALLPFVEMKQGILNRVAEWRDGPPLDDVSLVLVEVC
;
A
#
# COMPACT_ATOMS: atom_id res chain seq x y z
N MET A 1 58.80 -37.94 -35.19
CA MET A 1 58.94 -36.92 -36.22
C MET A 1 57.64 -36.20 -36.33
N SER A 2 57.59 -35.07 -35.68
CA SER A 2 56.78 -33.93 -36.13
C SER A 2 57.14 -32.76 -35.24
N ASP A 3 58.18 -32.05 -35.60
CA ASP A 3 58.49 -30.71 -35.16
C ASP A 3 57.38 -29.78 -35.65
N PHE A 4 56.36 -29.51 -34.85
CA PHE A 4 55.52 -28.35 -35.05
C PHE A 4 56.22 -27.19 -34.31
N VAL A 5 56.82 -26.36 -35.13
CA VAL A 5 57.55 -25.13 -34.81
C VAL A 5 56.65 -24.21 -34.00
N ASP A 6 57.01 -24.02 -32.74
CA ASP A 6 56.53 -22.99 -31.84
C ASP A 6 57.14 -21.61 -32.19
N SER A 7 56.84 -21.14 -33.43
CA SER A 7 57.49 -19.98 -34.04
C SER A 7 56.58 -18.76 -34.09
N GLY A 8 56.16 -18.26 -32.94
CA GLY A 8 55.38 -17.02 -32.92
C GLY A 8 54.93 -16.52 -31.55
N ARG A 9 55.01 -17.36 -30.54
CA ARG A 9 54.58 -16.98 -29.18
C ARG A 9 55.70 -16.25 -28.42
N PRO A 10 55.43 -15.08 -27.80
CA PRO A 10 56.41 -14.43 -26.95
C PRO A 10 56.79 -15.33 -25.76
N GLN A 11 58.07 -15.41 -25.39
CA GLN A 11 58.53 -16.18 -24.24
C GLN A 11 57.87 -15.71 -22.92
N SER A 12 57.52 -14.41 -22.83
CA SER A 12 56.78 -13.83 -21.71
C SER A 12 55.36 -14.41 -21.56
N LEU A 13 54.68 -14.77 -22.68
CA LEU A 13 53.34 -15.36 -22.64
C LEU A 13 53.40 -16.79 -22.08
N GLN A 14 54.38 -17.57 -22.44
CA GLN A 14 54.58 -18.93 -21.90
C GLN A 14 54.76 -18.94 -20.38
N GLN A 15 55.43 -17.93 -19.84
CA GLN A 15 55.61 -17.77 -18.38
C GLN A 15 54.33 -17.37 -17.66
N MET A 16 53.41 -16.69 -18.34
CA MET A 16 52.11 -16.26 -17.78
C MET A 16 50.98 -17.28 -17.94
N GLU A 17 51.13 -18.25 -18.85
CA GLU A 17 50.07 -19.27 -19.13
C GLU A 17 49.55 -19.94 -17.85
N PRO A 18 50.39 -20.40 -16.89
CA PRO A 18 49.87 -21.03 -15.66
C PRO A 18 48.98 -20.10 -14.81
N ILE A 19 49.28 -18.79 -14.83
CA ILE A 19 48.46 -17.80 -14.10
C ILE A 19 47.16 -17.55 -14.80
N LEU A 20 47.18 -17.42 -16.13
CA LEU A 20 45.99 -17.18 -16.95
C LEU A 20 45.01 -18.37 -16.92
N GLU A 21 45.48 -19.59 -16.72
CA GLU A 21 44.70 -20.81 -16.53
C GLU A 21 43.97 -20.85 -15.19
N THR A 22 44.40 -20.11 -14.17
CA THR A 22 43.73 -20.05 -12.85
C THR A 22 42.58 -19.06 -12.78
N LEU A 23 42.37 -18.27 -13.82
CA LEU A 23 41.27 -17.28 -13.84
C LEU A 23 39.96 -17.96 -14.09
N ASN A 24 38.91 -17.48 -13.39
CA ASN A 24 37.55 -17.96 -13.54
C ASN A 24 36.82 -17.38 -14.77
N ASP A 25 37.42 -16.41 -15.44
CA ASP A 25 36.94 -15.83 -16.68
C ASP A 25 37.59 -16.49 -17.89
N GLY A 26 36.88 -16.56 -19.01
CA GLY A 26 37.48 -16.93 -20.28
C GLY A 26 38.53 -15.89 -20.71
N VAL A 27 39.70 -16.30 -21.05
CA VAL A 27 40.77 -15.40 -21.48
C VAL A 27 41.26 -15.78 -22.87
N VAL A 28 41.32 -14.79 -23.77
CA VAL A 28 41.90 -14.90 -25.10
C VAL A 28 42.95 -13.79 -25.28
N ILE A 29 44.10 -14.14 -25.84
CA ILE A 29 45.11 -13.18 -26.25
C ILE A 29 45.35 -13.32 -27.76
N ALA A 30 45.27 -12.18 -28.45
CA ALA A 30 45.50 -12.10 -29.90
C ALA A 30 46.57 -11.03 -30.21
N ASP A 31 47.27 -11.21 -31.35
CA ASP A 31 48.23 -10.24 -31.86
C ASP A 31 47.51 -9.08 -32.65
N ASP A 32 48.31 -8.20 -33.22
CA ASP A 32 47.86 -7.05 -34.01
C ASP A 32 47.17 -7.40 -35.34
N SER A 33 47.25 -8.66 -35.76
CA SER A 33 46.55 -9.23 -36.92
C SER A 33 45.31 -10.01 -36.54
N ASP A 34 44.84 -9.90 -35.28
CA ASP A 34 43.73 -10.67 -34.68
C ASP A 34 43.98 -12.20 -34.69
N GLN A 35 45.24 -12.63 -34.74
CA GLN A 35 45.62 -14.05 -34.65
C GLN A 35 45.64 -14.48 -33.18
N ILE A 36 44.88 -15.51 -32.81
CA ILE A 36 44.77 -16.01 -31.44
C ILE A 36 46.07 -16.72 -31.03
N LEU A 37 46.73 -16.21 -30.01
CA LEU A 37 47.96 -16.75 -29.45
C LEU A 37 47.73 -17.65 -28.24
N PHE A 38 46.65 -17.35 -27.48
CA PHE A 38 46.33 -18.06 -26.23
C PHE A 38 44.84 -18.06 -26.03
N ALA A 39 44.31 -19.13 -25.45
CA ALA A 39 42.98 -19.24 -24.85
C ALA A 39 43.07 -20.17 -23.64
N ASN A 40 42.49 -19.79 -22.51
CA ASN A 40 42.47 -20.62 -21.32
C ASN A 40 41.38 -21.69 -21.36
N THR A 41 41.41 -22.63 -20.41
CA THR A 41 40.46 -23.73 -20.29
C THR A 41 39.03 -23.23 -20.10
N VAL A 42 38.83 -22.14 -19.34
CA VAL A 42 37.50 -21.54 -19.13
C VAL A 42 36.90 -21.05 -20.45
N PHE A 43 37.68 -20.44 -21.35
CA PHE A 43 37.19 -20.08 -22.67
C PHE A 43 36.76 -21.29 -23.48
N GLU A 44 37.51 -22.43 -23.41
CA GLU A 44 37.12 -23.67 -24.08
C GLU A 44 35.76 -24.19 -23.56
N GLU A 45 35.62 -24.22 -22.22
CA GLU A 45 34.38 -24.66 -21.54
C GLU A 45 33.17 -23.79 -21.91
N MET A 46 33.36 -22.47 -21.89
CA MET A 46 32.30 -21.50 -22.21
C MET A 46 31.83 -21.58 -23.68
N THR A 47 32.77 -21.77 -24.60
CA THR A 47 32.47 -21.64 -26.04
C THR A 47 32.36 -22.96 -26.76
N GLY A 48 32.90 -24.04 -26.18
CA GLY A 48 33.02 -25.33 -26.85
C GLY A 48 34.10 -25.42 -27.92
N PHE A 49 34.87 -24.35 -28.14
CA PHE A 49 36.00 -24.38 -29.06
C PHE A 49 37.25 -24.91 -28.33
N HIS A 50 37.83 -25.98 -28.84
CA HIS A 50 39.10 -26.49 -28.28
C HIS A 50 40.27 -25.60 -28.72
N ARG A 51 41.20 -25.28 -27.80
CA ARG A 51 42.34 -24.40 -28.08
C ARG A 51 43.19 -24.81 -29.30
N SER A 52 43.36 -26.13 -29.54
CA SER A 52 44.06 -26.63 -30.72
C SER A 52 43.38 -26.28 -32.06
N GLN A 53 42.12 -25.91 -32.03
CA GLN A 53 41.33 -25.53 -33.22
C GLN A 53 41.40 -24.02 -33.49
N ILE A 54 41.71 -23.20 -32.50
CA ILE A 54 41.65 -21.74 -32.58
C ILE A 54 42.98 -21.04 -32.50
N ILE A 55 43.97 -21.61 -31.80
CA ILE A 55 45.29 -21.03 -31.71
C ILE A 55 45.95 -21.00 -33.10
N GLY A 56 46.55 -19.86 -33.42
CA GLY A 56 47.13 -19.58 -34.73
C GLY A 56 46.11 -19.19 -35.78
N ARG A 57 44.80 -19.18 -35.50
CA ARG A 57 43.76 -18.71 -36.40
C ARG A 57 43.37 -17.29 -36.12
N ASN A 58 42.85 -16.61 -37.14
CA ASN A 58 42.27 -15.28 -36.98
C ASN A 58 40.95 -15.36 -36.19
N ALA A 59 40.76 -14.52 -35.20
CA ALA A 59 39.61 -14.48 -34.31
C ALA A 59 38.23 -14.32 -35.09
N ARG A 60 38.29 -13.76 -36.32
CA ARG A 60 37.15 -13.69 -37.22
C ARG A 60 36.50 -15.04 -37.47
N GLN A 61 37.27 -16.11 -37.45
CA GLN A 61 36.75 -17.47 -37.76
C GLN A 61 35.88 -18.05 -36.64
N LEU A 62 35.86 -17.42 -35.42
CA LEU A 62 34.99 -17.81 -34.32
C LEU A 62 33.56 -17.28 -34.50
N TYR A 63 33.35 -16.26 -35.33
CA TYR A 63 32.04 -15.61 -35.48
C TYR A 63 31.28 -16.23 -36.65
N HIS A 64 30.03 -16.60 -36.39
CA HIS A 64 29.15 -17.20 -37.39
C HIS A 64 28.39 -16.15 -38.23
N ARG A 65 28.25 -14.94 -37.69
CA ARG A 65 27.50 -13.83 -38.32
C ARG A 65 28.40 -12.62 -38.52
N ALA A 66 28.23 -11.93 -39.65
CA ALA A 66 28.97 -10.73 -39.97
C ALA A 66 28.81 -9.61 -38.95
N GLU A 67 27.60 -9.49 -38.34
CA GLU A 67 27.28 -8.49 -37.31
C GLU A 67 28.05 -8.73 -36.01
N GLU A 68 28.20 -9.99 -35.58
CA GLU A 68 28.96 -10.38 -34.40
C GLU A 68 30.43 -10.00 -34.54
N PHE A 69 31.01 -10.27 -35.70
CA PHE A 69 32.38 -9.87 -35.99
C PHE A 69 32.55 -8.35 -36.09
N ALA A 70 31.61 -7.64 -36.75
CA ALA A 70 31.64 -6.18 -36.84
C ALA A 70 31.61 -5.54 -35.44
N PHE A 71 30.81 -6.09 -34.49
CA PHE A 71 30.79 -5.63 -33.10
C PHE A 71 32.13 -5.88 -32.40
N ALA A 72 32.68 -7.09 -32.52
CA ALA A 72 33.97 -7.41 -31.91
C ALA A 72 35.09 -6.52 -32.45
N GLN A 73 35.07 -6.21 -33.77
CA GLN A 73 36.01 -5.29 -34.41
C GLN A 73 35.84 -3.85 -33.86
N ALA A 74 34.62 -3.39 -33.66
CA ALA A 74 34.36 -2.09 -33.05
C ALA A 74 34.88 -2.01 -31.60
N LEU A 75 34.73 -3.09 -30.80
CA LEU A 75 35.30 -3.18 -29.48
C LEU A 75 36.83 -3.11 -29.51
N SER A 76 37.49 -3.83 -30.45
CA SER A 76 38.93 -3.77 -30.60
C SER A 76 39.42 -2.35 -30.95
N GLN A 77 38.72 -1.66 -31.86
CA GLN A 77 39.04 -0.25 -32.18
C GLN A 77 38.86 0.69 -30.98
N LYS A 78 37.76 0.53 -30.21
CA LYS A 78 37.55 1.30 -28.95
C LYS A 78 38.66 1.02 -27.94
N ALA A 79 39.04 -0.24 -27.75
CA ALA A 79 40.12 -0.61 -26.83
C ALA A 79 41.43 0.02 -27.23
N LEU A 80 41.74 0.09 -28.53
CA LEU A 80 42.93 0.75 -29.09
C LEU A 80 42.93 2.26 -28.83
N ALA A 81 41.79 2.92 -29.02
CA ALA A 81 41.67 4.36 -28.84
C ALA A 81 41.67 4.79 -27.36
N MET A 82 41.01 4.01 -26.47
CA MET A 82 40.77 4.34 -25.08
C MET A 82 41.63 3.55 -24.07
N GLY A 83 42.48 2.62 -24.55
CA GLY A 83 43.33 1.71 -23.75
C GLY A 83 42.55 0.53 -23.14
N ARG A 84 41.25 0.64 -22.99
CA ARG A 84 40.37 -0.44 -22.49
C ARG A 84 38.93 -0.24 -22.95
N VAL A 85 38.18 -1.34 -23.02
CA VAL A 85 36.72 -1.34 -23.24
C VAL A 85 36.09 -2.45 -22.38
N ARG A 86 34.84 -2.24 -21.97
CA ARG A 86 34.03 -3.25 -21.27
C ARG A 86 32.58 -3.09 -21.73
N GLU A 87 32.01 -4.13 -22.33
CA GLU A 87 30.66 -4.12 -22.91
C GLU A 87 29.99 -5.49 -22.75
N GLU A 88 28.67 -5.55 -22.69
CA GLU A 88 27.93 -6.81 -22.80
C GLU A 88 27.91 -7.26 -24.26
N PHE A 89 28.08 -8.56 -24.48
CA PHE A 89 28.11 -9.16 -25.80
C PHE A 89 27.53 -10.58 -25.77
N PHE A 90 27.03 -11.02 -26.90
CA PHE A 90 26.63 -12.41 -27.11
C PHE A 90 27.77 -13.13 -27.84
N LEU A 91 28.58 -13.88 -27.12
CA LEU A 91 29.65 -14.67 -27.67
C LEU A 91 29.08 -15.89 -28.41
N PRO A 92 29.46 -16.13 -29.69
CA PRO A 92 29.04 -17.33 -30.40
C PRO A 92 29.72 -18.56 -29.79
N THR A 93 28.97 -19.66 -29.71
CA THR A 93 29.49 -20.97 -29.27
C THR A 93 29.63 -21.91 -30.49
N LYS A 94 30.46 -22.93 -30.37
CA LYS A 94 30.76 -23.85 -31.48
C LYS A 94 29.54 -24.59 -32.02
N ASP A 95 28.54 -24.83 -31.21
CA ASP A 95 27.26 -25.46 -31.55
C ASP A 95 26.26 -24.52 -32.25
N GLY A 96 26.65 -23.25 -32.48
CA GLY A 96 25.81 -22.21 -33.04
C GLY A 96 24.95 -21.46 -32.03
N GLY A 97 25.11 -21.74 -30.74
CA GLY A 97 24.49 -21.00 -29.65
C GLY A 97 25.09 -19.60 -29.43
N ARG A 98 24.56 -18.88 -28.46
CA ARG A 98 25.01 -17.54 -28.06
C ARG A 98 25.06 -17.45 -26.55
N LEU A 99 26.24 -17.17 -26.01
CA LEU A 99 26.49 -17.03 -24.59
C LEU A 99 26.52 -15.53 -24.23
N PRO A 100 25.68 -15.04 -23.30
CA PRO A 100 25.78 -13.67 -22.84
C PRO A 100 27.00 -13.51 -21.96
N VAL A 101 27.91 -12.61 -22.35
CA VAL A 101 29.16 -12.36 -21.63
C VAL A 101 29.39 -10.86 -21.45
N VAL A 102 30.11 -10.49 -20.41
CA VAL A 102 30.78 -9.20 -20.35
C VAL A 102 32.18 -9.37 -20.96
N VAL A 103 32.42 -8.72 -22.07
CA VAL A 103 33.75 -8.65 -22.72
C VAL A 103 34.51 -7.48 -22.13
N SER A 104 35.68 -7.72 -21.63
CA SER A 104 36.67 -6.69 -21.26
C SER A 104 37.90 -6.85 -22.12
N MET A 105 38.29 -5.83 -22.86
CA MET A 105 39.42 -5.87 -23.78
C MET A 105 40.44 -4.76 -23.45
N ARG A 106 41.74 -5.11 -23.45
CA ARG A 106 42.84 -4.19 -23.32
C ARG A 106 43.87 -4.41 -24.41
N ALA A 107 44.38 -3.32 -24.97
CA ALA A 107 45.56 -3.33 -25.82
C ALA A 107 46.83 -3.14 -24.94
N VAL A 108 47.80 -4.02 -25.08
CA VAL A 108 49.08 -3.97 -24.36
C VAL A 108 50.27 -4.10 -25.35
N HIS A 109 51.41 -3.57 -24.98
CA HIS A 109 52.67 -3.73 -25.75
C HIS A 109 53.59 -4.70 -25.03
N GLY A 110 54.08 -5.67 -25.76
CA GLY A 110 55.09 -6.57 -25.26
C GLY A 110 56.48 -5.92 -25.20
N PRO A 111 57.47 -6.60 -24.57
CA PRO A 111 58.84 -6.11 -24.47
C PRO A 111 59.54 -5.90 -25.84
N ASP A 112 59.06 -6.59 -26.84
CA ASP A 112 59.53 -6.53 -28.22
C ASP A 112 58.87 -5.42 -29.06
N GLY A 113 57.99 -4.60 -28.42
CA GLY A 113 57.23 -3.53 -29.08
C GLY A 113 56.01 -4.01 -29.85
N ARG A 114 55.76 -5.31 -29.91
CA ARG A 114 54.55 -5.86 -30.54
C ARG A 114 53.33 -5.55 -29.70
N ARG A 115 52.20 -5.33 -30.34
CA ARG A 115 50.91 -5.07 -29.66
C ARG A 115 50.09 -6.35 -29.57
N PHE A 116 49.42 -6.52 -28.42
CA PHE A 116 48.56 -7.63 -28.13
C PHE A 116 47.22 -7.11 -27.60
N SER A 117 46.14 -7.83 -27.87
CA SER A 117 44.84 -7.63 -27.28
C SER A 117 44.60 -8.73 -26.25
N ILE A 118 44.38 -8.34 -24.98
CA ILE A 118 43.93 -9.25 -23.93
C ILE A 118 42.44 -9.07 -23.79
N VAL A 119 41.68 -10.15 -23.97
CA VAL A 119 40.24 -10.23 -23.87
C VAL A 119 39.86 -11.13 -22.71
N THR A 120 39.09 -10.62 -21.77
CA THR A 120 38.47 -11.41 -20.71
C THR A 120 36.97 -11.47 -20.94
N LEU A 121 36.37 -12.63 -20.69
CA LEU A 121 34.98 -12.97 -20.97
C LEU A 121 34.37 -13.53 -19.70
N THR A 122 33.50 -12.76 -19.07
CA THR A 122 32.74 -13.19 -17.88
C THR A 122 31.38 -13.67 -18.31
N ASP A 123 31.02 -14.93 -18.02
CA ASP A 123 29.66 -15.44 -18.27
C ASP A 123 28.64 -14.76 -17.34
N ILE A 124 27.63 -14.17 -17.92
CA ILE A 124 26.53 -13.52 -17.21
C ILE A 124 25.18 -14.21 -17.38
N SER A 125 25.19 -15.49 -17.80
CA SER A 125 23.97 -16.26 -18.05
C SER A 125 23.10 -16.39 -16.81
N GLU A 126 23.71 -16.69 -15.65
CA GLU A 126 23.01 -16.81 -14.38
C GLU A 126 22.43 -15.45 -13.92
N GLN A 127 23.24 -14.40 -14.06
CA GLN A 127 22.81 -13.03 -13.75
C GLN A 127 21.59 -12.63 -14.62
N LYS A 128 21.64 -12.88 -15.93
CA LYS A 128 20.51 -12.56 -16.85
C LYS A 128 19.27 -13.36 -16.50
N ARG A 129 19.38 -14.65 -16.19
CA ARG A 129 18.25 -15.49 -15.77
C ARG A 129 17.61 -14.96 -14.48
N THR A 130 18.43 -14.60 -13.50
CA THR A 130 17.94 -14.05 -12.22
C THR A 130 17.25 -12.70 -12.46
N GLU A 131 17.81 -11.85 -13.30
CA GLU A 131 17.19 -10.56 -13.65
C GLU A 131 15.82 -10.73 -14.34
N GLU A 132 15.70 -11.67 -15.28
CA GLU A 132 14.44 -11.99 -15.95
C GLU A 132 13.40 -12.55 -14.97
N GLN A 133 13.82 -13.46 -14.08
CA GLN A 133 12.92 -14.01 -13.03
C GLN A 133 12.43 -12.92 -12.10
N LEU A 134 13.32 -12.02 -11.67
CA LEU A 134 12.97 -10.89 -10.80
C LEU A 134 11.99 -9.94 -11.50
N ARG A 135 12.23 -9.60 -12.75
CA ARG A 135 11.32 -8.76 -13.56
C ARG A 135 9.93 -9.39 -13.69
N ALA A 136 9.87 -10.70 -13.95
CA ALA A 136 8.62 -11.42 -14.06
C ALA A 136 7.86 -11.46 -12.71
N ALA A 137 8.57 -11.65 -11.60
CA ALA A 137 8.00 -11.64 -10.25
C ALA A 137 7.43 -10.25 -9.89
N ILE A 138 8.18 -9.18 -10.16
CA ILE A 138 7.73 -7.80 -9.93
C ILE A 138 6.45 -7.51 -10.73
N ALA A 139 6.45 -7.83 -12.04
CA ALA A 139 5.26 -7.63 -12.88
C ALA A 139 4.04 -8.41 -12.38
N GLY A 140 4.24 -9.63 -11.85
CA GLY A 140 3.20 -10.44 -11.21
C GLY A 140 2.64 -9.77 -9.96
N LEU A 141 3.52 -9.29 -9.07
CA LEU A 141 3.12 -8.60 -7.83
C LEU A 141 2.35 -7.31 -8.11
N GLU A 142 2.81 -6.49 -9.06
CA GLU A 142 2.12 -5.25 -9.47
C GLU A 142 0.73 -5.51 -10.05
N LYS A 143 0.56 -6.64 -10.76
CA LYS A 143 -0.76 -7.04 -11.26
C LYS A 143 -1.70 -7.39 -10.11
N HIS A 144 -1.27 -8.25 -9.18
CA HIS A 144 -2.08 -8.63 -8.02
C HIS A 144 -2.42 -7.46 -7.12
N GLN A 145 -1.48 -6.54 -6.90
CA GLN A 145 -1.74 -5.33 -6.13
C GLN A 145 -2.86 -4.49 -6.75
N ARG A 146 -2.83 -4.29 -8.08
CA ARG A 146 -3.90 -3.56 -8.78
C ARG A 146 -5.27 -4.23 -8.69
N GLU A 147 -5.32 -5.57 -8.76
CA GLU A 147 -6.55 -6.34 -8.59
C GLU A 147 -7.15 -6.12 -7.18
N ILE A 148 -6.32 -6.23 -6.13
CA ILE A 148 -6.74 -5.98 -4.74
C ILE A 148 -7.22 -4.53 -4.55
N GLU A 149 -6.50 -3.54 -5.08
CA GLU A 149 -6.89 -2.13 -5.01
C GLU A 149 -8.26 -1.87 -5.67
N GLN A 150 -8.53 -2.51 -6.81
CA GLN A 150 -9.84 -2.40 -7.48
C GLN A 150 -10.97 -3.01 -6.63
N ASP A 151 -10.76 -4.17 -6.02
CA ASP A 151 -11.75 -4.82 -5.16
C ASP A 151 -12.02 -3.97 -3.90
N LEU A 152 -10.98 -3.38 -3.31
CA LEU A 152 -11.11 -2.48 -2.17
C LEU A 152 -11.88 -1.20 -2.53
N LEU A 153 -11.66 -0.63 -3.70
CA LEU A 153 -12.42 0.54 -4.17
C LEU A 153 -13.91 0.23 -4.37
N LEU A 154 -14.25 -0.98 -4.83
CA LEU A 154 -15.64 -1.42 -4.90
C LEU A 154 -16.26 -1.57 -3.51
N ALA A 155 -15.55 -2.18 -2.56
CA ALA A 155 -16.00 -2.31 -1.18
C ALA A 155 -16.21 -0.93 -0.52
N ALA A 156 -15.31 0.03 -0.77
CA ALA A 156 -15.45 1.41 -0.30
C ALA A 156 -16.73 2.08 -0.79
N ARG A 157 -17.07 1.91 -2.08
CA ARG A 157 -18.31 2.45 -2.64
C ARG A 157 -19.56 1.86 -1.99
N VAL A 158 -19.53 0.56 -1.66
CA VAL A 158 -20.63 -0.09 -0.93
C VAL A 158 -20.76 0.53 0.47
N GLN A 159 -19.65 0.69 1.21
CA GLN A 159 -19.67 1.35 2.53
C GLN A 159 -20.20 2.79 2.46
N GLN A 160 -19.68 3.60 1.53
CA GLN A 160 -20.13 4.98 1.35
C GLN A 160 -21.63 5.08 1.04
N SER A 161 -22.20 4.10 0.33
CA SER A 161 -23.63 4.07 0.02
C SER A 161 -24.53 3.80 1.24
N LEU A 162 -23.96 3.41 2.38
CA LEU A 162 -24.70 3.22 3.63
C LEU A 162 -25.04 4.55 4.32
N ALA A 163 -24.25 5.61 4.10
CA ALA A 163 -24.55 6.95 4.58
C ALA A 163 -25.61 7.60 3.68
N PRO A 164 -26.75 8.01 4.21
CA PRO A 164 -27.80 8.62 3.40
C PRO A 164 -27.40 10.04 2.97
N GLU A 165 -27.88 10.45 1.79
CA GLU A 165 -27.88 11.85 1.39
C GLU A 165 -28.72 12.70 2.36
N PRO A 166 -28.46 14.03 2.47
CA PRO A 166 -29.26 14.90 3.31
C PRO A 166 -30.76 14.82 2.97
N PHE A 167 -31.60 14.75 3.99
CA PHE A 167 -33.07 14.68 3.81
C PHE A 167 -33.82 15.28 5.00
N ASP A 168 -35.08 15.65 4.74
CA ASP A 168 -36.02 16.08 5.77
C ASP A 168 -37.01 14.95 6.11
N TRP A 169 -37.29 14.79 7.42
CA TRP A 169 -38.25 13.80 7.89
C TRP A 169 -39.08 14.31 9.10
N GLY A 170 -40.36 14.58 8.90
CA GLY A 170 -41.22 15.19 9.94
C GLY A 170 -40.74 16.59 10.30
N ALA A 171 -40.46 16.82 11.60
CA ALA A 171 -39.86 18.04 12.11
C ALA A 171 -38.33 17.98 12.18
N LEU A 172 -37.70 17.03 11.50
CA LEU A 172 -36.25 16.79 11.56
C LEU A 172 -35.61 17.00 10.18
N ARG A 173 -34.49 17.68 10.18
CA ARG A 173 -33.56 17.80 9.03
C ARG A 173 -32.29 17.04 9.33
N VAL A 174 -31.81 16.22 8.40
CA VAL A 174 -30.69 15.31 8.59
C VAL A 174 -29.60 15.60 7.61
N ASP A 175 -28.36 15.56 8.07
CA ASP A 175 -27.16 15.57 7.23
C ASP A 175 -26.13 14.57 7.77
N THR A 176 -25.38 13.93 6.89
CA THR A 176 -24.38 12.93 7.28
C THR A 176 -23.06 13.15 6.57
N PHE A 177 -21.98 12.60 7.14
CA PHE A 177 -20.67 12.55 6.53
C PHE A 177 -19.96 11.27 6.95
N TYR A 178 -19.25 10.67 5.99
CA TYR A 178 -18.36 9.54 6.23
C TYR A 178 -17.12 9.67 5.36
N GLN A 179 -15.96 9.59 5.98
CA GLN A 179 -14.66 9.56 5.32
C GLN A 179 -13.77 8.54 6.02
N PRO A 180 -13.44 7.41 5.37
CA PRO A 180 -12.49 6.48 5.94
C PRO A 180 -11.07 7.04 5.88
N ALA A 181 -10.24 6.70 6.88
CA ALA A 181 -8.81 7.03 6.91
C ALA A 181 -8.00 6.23 5.88
N HIS A 182 -8.45 5.02 5.59
CA HIS A 182 -7.93 4.14 4.54
C HIS A 182 -8.95 3.94 3.43
N THR A 183 -8.75 2.97 2.54
CA THR A 183 -9.69 2.69 1.46
C THR A 183 -11.07 2.28 1.99
N ILE A 184 -11.11 1.48 3.07
CA ILE A 184 -12.31 1.06 3.81
C ILE A 184 -12.05 1.20 5.30
N GLY A 185 -13.10 1.47 6.07
CA GLY A 185 -13.02 1.76 7.50
C GLY A 185 -13.83 0.83 8.39
N GLY A 186 -13.56 0.91 9.71
CA GLY A 186 -14.33 0.26 10.77
C GLY A 186 -15.56 1.04 11.20
N ASP A 187 -15.62 2.32 10.87
CA ASP A 187 -16.69 3.22 11.24
C ASP A 187 -17.91 3.09 10.34
N PHE A 188 -19.08 3.36 10.90
CA PHE A 188 -20.27 3.64 10.12
C PHE A 188 -21.26 4.55 10.85
N GLY A 189 -21.97 5.36 10.07
CA GLY A 189 -23.17 6.06 10.51
C GLY A 189 -24.43 5.39 9.96
N LEU A 190 -25.50 5.34 10.76
CA LEU A 190 -26.79 4.85 10.33
C LEU A 190 -27.85 5.89 10.67
N VAL A 191 -28.65 6.25 9.69
CA VAL A 191 -29.84 7.08 9.88
C VAL A 191 -31.00 6.40 9.19
N ARG A 192 -32.02 6.03 9.96
CA ARG A 192 -33.14 5.27 9.40
C ARG A 192 -34.48 5.64 10.04
N PRO A 193 -35.44 6.17 9.27
CA PRO A 193 -36.81 6.29 9.71
C PRO A 193 -37.41 4.90 9.99
N TRP A 194 -38.16 4.80 11.08
CA TRP A 194 -38.96 3.62 11.36
C TRP A 194 -40.43 3.97 11.29
N LYS A 195 -41.08 3.48 10.23
CA LYS A 195 -42.44 3.88 9.89
C LYS A 195 -42.56 5.42 9.89
N ASP A 196 -43.65 5.96 10.38
CA ASP A 196 -43.87 7.40 10.58
C ASP A 196 -43.73 7.81 12.06
N GLU A 197 -43.11 6.99 12.89
CA GLU A 197 -43.08 7.20 14.33
C GLU A 197 -41.80 7.88 14.83
N HIS A 198 -40.63 7.36 14.46
CA HIS A 198 -39.37 7.89 14.94
C HIS A 198 -38.22 7.69 13.94
N LEU A 199 -37.17 8.49 14.10
CA LEU A 199 -35.89 8.42 13.39
C LEU A 199 -34.87 7.77 14.29
N ASN A 200 -34.26 6.67 13.82
CA ASN A 200 -33.11 6.05 14.49
C ASN A 200 -31.80 6.61 13.92
N LEU A 201 -30.91 7.01 14.78
CA LEU A 201 -29.57 7.50 14.50
C LEU A 201 -28.56 6.61 15.21
N LEU A 202 -27.43 6.36 14.59
CA LEU A 202 -26.36 5.61 15.24
C LEU A 202 -25.04 5.96 14.57
N VAL A 203 -23.99 6.04 15.38
CA VAL A 203 -22.58 6.00 14.96
C VAL A 203 -21.90 4.88 15.70
N CYS A 204 -21.04 4.16 15.01
CA CYS A 204 -20.30 3.03 15.54
C CYS A 204 -18.85 3.11 15.03
N ASP A 205 -17.91 2.79 15.90
CA ASP A 205 -16.51 2.65 15.59
C ASP A 205 -16.04 1.27 16.05
N VAL A 206 -15.47 0.51 15.14
CA VAL A 206 -14.94 -0.85 15.37
C VAL A 206 -13.43 -0.79 15.43
N SER A 207 -12.88 -1.31 16.52
CA SER A 207 -11.43 -1.34 16.75
C SER A 207 -10.61 -1.88 15.57
N GLY A 208 -9.51 -1.17 15.25
CA GLY A 208 -8.62 -1.52 14.16
C GLY A 208 -9.04 -0.91 12.81
N HIS A 209 -8.29 -1.18 11.78
CA HIS A 209 -8.49 -0.58 10.46
C HIS A 209 -8.42 -1.62 9.32
N GLY A 210 -8.96 -1.26 8.18
CA GLY A 210 -8.89 -2.05 6.96
C GLY A 210 -9.99 -3.10 6.84
N ILE A 211 -9.73 -4.17 6.07
CA ILE A 211 -10.75 -5.15 5.63
C ILE A 211 -11.43 -5.83 6.81
N SER A 212 -10.67 -6.23 7.83
CA SER A 212 -11.20 -7.00 8.95
C SER A 212 -12.18 -6.18 9.79
N SER A 213 -11.84 -4.93 10.15
CA SER A 213 -12.74 -4.02 10.87
C SER A 213 -13.97 -3.68 10.03
N ALA A 214 -13.81 -3.43 8.72
CA ALA A 214 -14.92 -3.18 7.81
C ALA A 214 -15.92 -4.35 7.73
N LEU A 215 -15.45 -5.60 7.71
CA LEU A 215 -16.32 -6.78 7.73
C LEU A 215 -17.08 -6.92 9.04
N VAL A 216 -16.44 -6.64 10.18
CA VAL A 216 -17.07 -6.63 11.49
C VAL A 216 -18.11 -5.50 11.56
N ALA A 217 -17.76 -4.30 11.10
CA ALA A 217 -18.67 -3.15 11.01
C ALA A 217 -19.93 -3.47 10.18
N ASN A 218 -19.77 -4.09 9.01
CA ASN A 218 -20.89 -4.53 8.18
C ASN A 218 -21.80 -5.58 8.88
N ARG A 219 -21.18 -6.47 9.67
CA ARG A 219 -21.96 -7.45 10.46
C ARG A 219 -22.75 -6.75 11.56
N ILE A 220 -22.15 -5.83 12.30
CA ILE A 220 -22.80 -5.02 13.33
C ILE A 220 -23.92 -4.15 12.69
N TYR A 221 -23.63 -3.51 11.55
CA TYR A 221 -24.62 -2.71 10.80
C TYR A 221 -25.87 -3.53 10.46
N SER A 222 -25.69 -4.70 9.87
CA SER A 222 -26.80 -5.56 9.44
C SER A 222 -27.68 -5.99 10.62
N GLU A 223 -27.07 -6.37 11.75
CA GLU A 223 -27.78 -6.73 12.96
C GLU A 223 -28.51 -5.53 13.57
N THR A 224 -27.83 -4.36 13.59
CA THR A 224 -28.42 -3.10 14.07
C THR A 224 -29.68 -2.73 13.30
N VAL A 225 -29.62 -2.81 11.97
CA VAL A 225 -30.80 -2.56 11.10
C VAL A 225 -31.98 -3.45 11.47
N THR A 226 -31.71 -4.73 11.74
CA THR A 226 -32.76 -5.70 12.12
C THR A 226 -33.35 -5.35 13.49
N LEU A 227 -32.51 -5.10 14.51
CA LEU A 227 -32.94 -4.79 15.87
C LEU A 227 -33.72 -3.47 15.95
N LEU A 228 -33.30 -2.44 15.23
CA LEU A 228 -34.00 -1.16 15.18
C LEU A 228 -35.34 -1.30 14.41
N GLY A 229 -35.43 -2.19 13.43
CA GLY A 229 -36.64 -2.53 12.71
C GLY A 229 -37.72 -3.20 13.60
N ASP A 230 -37.29 -3.94 14.62
CA ASP A 230 -38.16 -4.60 15.61
C ASP A 230 -38.58 -3.65 16.76
N ARG A 231 -38.22 -2.36 16.73
CA ARG A 231 -38.47 -1.37 17.78
C ARG A 231 -37.90 -1.79 19.15
N ALA A 232 -36.81 -2.53 19.16
CA ALA A 232 -36.15 -2.90 20.41
C ALA A 232 -35.74 -1.61 21.21
N PRO A 233 -35.84 -1.60 22.55
CA PRO A 233 -35.27 -0.54 23.38
C PRO A 233 -33.77 -0.38 23.06
N LEU A 234 -33.23 0.85 23.07
CA LEU A 234 -31.85 1.09 22.70
C LEU A 234 -30.86 0.31 23.60
N ALA A 235 -31.15 0.18 24.90
CA ALA A 235 -30.35 -0.65 25.80
C ALA A 235 -30.33 -2.13 25.35
N ASP A 236 -31.43 -2.66 24.84
CA ASP A 236 -31.48 -4.04 24.34
C ASP A 236 -30.72 -4.20 23.03
N VAL A 237 -30.74 -3.18 22.16
CA VAL A 237 -29.90 -3.16 20.95
C VAL A 237 -28.43 -3.28 21.34
N LEU A 238 -27.95 -2.45 22.29
CA LEU A 238 -26.59 -2.52 22.82
C LEU A 238 -26.24 -3.91 23.38
N ARG A 239 -27.14 -4.50 24.22
CA ARG A 239 -26.91 -5.85 24.80
C ARG A 239 -26.81 -6.94 23.75
N ARG A 240 -27.68 -6.92 22.75
CA ARG A 240 -27.68 -7.92 21.65
C ARG A 240 -26.44 -7.79 20.79
N LEU A 241 -26.03 -6.57 20.43
CA LEU A 241 -24.79 -6.33 19.67
C LEU A 241 -23.55 -6.76 20.48
N ASN A 242 -23.50 -6.46 21.78
CA ASN A 242 -22.45 -6.93 22.66
C ASN A 242 -22.35 -8.47 22.65
N SER A 243 -23.47 -9.14 22.84
CA SER A 243 -23.54 -10.61 22.83
C SER A 243 -23.14 -11.20 21.48
N LEU A 244 -23.56 -10.58 20.38
CA LEU A 244 -23.20 -10.98 19.02
C LEU A 244 -21.69 -11.01 18.82
N VAL A 245 -21.00 -9.92 19.22
CA VAL A 245 -19.56 -9.80 19.03
C VAL A 245 -18.82 -10.78 19.94
N ILE A 246 -19.18 -10.88 21.21
CA ILE A 246 -18.54 -11.82 22.17
C ILE A 246 -18.67 -13.26 21.68
N GLN A 247 -19.88 -13.68 21.23
CA GLN A 247 -20.13 -15.07 20.87
C GLN A 247 -19.55 -15.48 19.52
N ASN A 248 -19.54 -14.58 18.54
CA ASN A 248 -19.20 -14.95 17.17
C ASN A 248 -17.84 -14.40 16.70
N ILE A 249 -17.33 -13.31 17.33
CA ILE A 249 -16.16 -12.57 16.88
C ILE A 249 -15.12 -12.39 18.00
N GLY A 250 -15.49 -12.60 19.26
CA GLY A 250 -14.67 -12.32 20.44
C GLY A 250 -13.30 -13.00 20.46
N THR A 251 -13.17 -14.18 19.83
CA THR A 251 -11.88 -14.88 19.68
C THR A 251 -10.89 -14.13 18.78
N LEU A 252 -11.35 -13.17 17.97
CA LEU A 252 -10.52 -12.35 17.09
C LEU A 252 -10.07 -11.04 17.75
N GLY A 253 -10.54 -10.75 18.98
CA GLY A 253 -10.11 -9.59 19.77
C GLY A 253 -10.72 -8.25 19.35
N PHE A 254 -11.78 -8.25 18.50
CA PHE A 254 -12.50 -7.03 18.13
C PHE A 254 -13.40 -6.54 19.26
N PHE A 255 -13.42 -5.24 19.43
CA PHE A 255 -14.38 -4.50 20.24
C PHE A 255 -14.89 -3.29 19.46
N PHE A 256 -15.93 -2.64 19.96
CA PHE A 256 -16.48 -1.48 19.28
C PHE A 256 -17.12 -0.51 20.28
N THR A 257 -17.22 0.72 19.84
CA THR A 257 -17.93 1.78 20.54
C THR A 257 -19.19 2.15 19.74
N LEU A 258 -20.22 2.65 20.43
CA LEU A 258 -21.48 2.96 19.77
C LEU A 258 -22.22 4.07 20.51
N ALA A 259 -22.76 5.05 19.76
CA ALA A 259 -23.77 6.00 20.22
C ALA A 259 -25.01 5.87 19.36
N ALA A 260 -26.16 5.68 19.98
CA ALA A 260 -27.46 5.58 19.30
C ALA A 260 -28.45 6.58 19.88
N ALA A 261 -29.27 7.17 19.01
CA ALA A 261 -30.36 8.01 19.39
C ALA A 261 -31.64 7.62 18.62
N ARG A 262 -32.77 7.87 19.24
CA ARG A 262 -34.11 7.72 18.64
C ARG A 262 -34.89 8.96 18.90
N ILE A 263 -35.32 9.66 17.84
CA ILE A 263 -36.05 10.92 17.92
C ILE A 263 -37.46 10.71 17.37
N ASP A 264 -38.48 11.15 18.08
CA ASP A 264 -39.85 11.08 17.60
C ASP A 264 -40.07 12.03 16.40
N ARG A 265 -41.04 11.73 15.56
CA ARG A 265 -41.31 12.49 14.33
C ARG A 265 -41.62 13.97 14.55
N SER A 266 -42.15 14.32 15.72
CA SER A 266 -42.43 15.71 16.10
C SER A 266 -41.17 16.48 16.54
N GLY A 267 -40.03 15.79 16.73
CA GLY A 267 -38.79 16.38 17.21
C GLY A 267 -38.81 16.79 18.68
N ARG A 268 -39.79 16.31 19.47
CA ARG A 268 -39.95 16.74 20.88
C ARG A 268 -39.23 15.87 21.87
N THR A 269 -39.00 14.61 21.57
CA THR A 269 -38.40 13.67 22.49
C THR A 269 -37.29 12.87 21.82
N MET A 270 -36.24 12.63 22.57
CA MET A 270 -35.10 11.80 22.14
C MET A 270 -34.74 10.80 23.23
N GLU A 271 -34.61 9.55 22.85
CA GLU A 271 -33.89 8.52 23.60
C GLU A 271 -32.44 8.47 23.12
N PHE A 272 -31.47 8.36 24.04
CA PHE A 272 -30.04 8.22 23.73
C PHE A 272 -29.46 7.07 24.56
N ALA A 273 -28.63 6.26 23.92
CA ALA A 273 -27.83 5.23 24.59
C ALA A 273 -26.44 5.19 23.96
N GLY A 274 -25.39 5.15 24.79
CA GLY A 274 -24.01 5.07 24.34
C GLY A 274 -23.21 4.06 25.14
N ALA A 275 -22.22 3.45 24.47
CA ALA A 275 -21.32 2.46 25.03
C ALA A 275 -19.87 2.74 24.58
N GLY A 276 -19.04 3.20 25.51
CA GLY A 276 -17.63 3.52 25.28
C GLY A 276 -17.34 4.60 24.23
N HIS A 277 -18.38 5.22 23.66
CA HIS A 277 -18.29 6.13 22.52
C HIS A 277 -18.09 7.59 23.00
N PRO A 278 -17.42 8.45 22.19
CA PRO A 278 -17.37 9.88 22.47
C PRO A 278 -18.75 10.47 22.73
N PRO A 279 -18.86 11.51 23.60
CA PRO A 279 -20.15 12.06 23.98
C PRO A 279 -20.82 12.74 22.79
N ALA A 280 -22.08 12.38 22.49
CA ALA A 280 -22.89 13.14 21.55
C ALA A 280 -23.18 14.55 22.11
N MET A 281 -23.54 15.49 21.24
CA MET A 281 -23.80 16.87 21.61
C MET A 281 -25.20 17.31 21.20
N ILE A 282 -25.86 18.12 22.04
CA ILE A 282 -27.04 18.90 21.66
C ILE A 282 -26.63 20.38 21.79
N VAL A 283 -26.82 21.15 20.71
CA VAL A 283 -26.44 22.57 20.65
C VAL A 283 -27.52 23.39 19.99
N GLN A 284 -27.77 24.59 20.52
CA GLN A 284 -28.53 25.66 19.85
C GLN A 284 -27.57 26.75 19.38
N PRO A 285 -27.95 27.50 18.32
CA PRO A 285 -27.17 28.65 17.88
C PRO A 285 -26.90 29.64 19.01
N GLY A 286 -25.59 29.88 19.30
CA GLY A 286 -25.15 30.79 20.37
C GLY A 286 -25.13 30.19 21.79
N ALA A 287 -25.47 28.92 21.96
CA ALA A 287 -25.42 28.24 23.26
C ALA A 287 -24.20 27.28 23.36
N GLU A 288 -23.82 26.94 24.58
CA GLU A 288 -22.81 25.89 24.84
C GLU A 288 -23.39 24.51 24.52
N PRO A 289 -22.65 23.63 23.83
CA PRO A 289 -23.08 22.26 23.56
C PRO A 289 -23.26 21.46 24.85
N ARG A 290 -24.43 20.84 25.00
CA ARG A 290 -24.73 19.91 26.10
C ARG A 290 -24.25 18.51 25.72
N LEU A 291 -23.39 17.90 26.54
CA LEU A 291 -22.83 16.56 26.29
C LEU A 291 -23.77 15.45 26.76
N LEU A 292 -23.97 14.46 25.92
CA LEU A 292 -24.62 13.20 26.23
C LEU A 292 -23.58 12.10 26.30
N ARG A 293 -23.17 11.74 27.53
CA ARG A 293 -22.12 10.76 27.76
C ARG A 293 -22.64 9.33 27.72
N SER A 294 -21.85 8.41 27.18
CA SER A 294 -22.08 6.98 27.28
C SER A 294 -22.16 6.55 28.74
N ARG A 295 -23.13 5.70 29.09
CA ARG A 295 -23.29 5.09 30.43
C ARG A 295 -22.75 3.67 30.48
N SER A 296 -22.64 3.02 29.34
CA SER A 296 -22.08 1.68 29.17
C SER A 296 -20.62 1.74 28.73
N THR A 297 -19.84 0.69 29.04
CA THR A 297 -18.45 0.58 28.58
C THR A 297 -18.38 0.06 27.14
N ILE A 298 -17.17 -0.07 26.59
CA ILE A 298 -16.94 -0.60 25.23
C ILE A 298 -17.57 -1.99 25.08
N LEU A 299 -18.13 -2.25 23.90
CA LEU A 299 -18.85 -3.49 23.59
C LEU A 299 -17.91 -4.53 22.95
N GLY A 300 -18.23 -5.81 23.13
CA GLY A 300 -17.44 -6.93 22.61
C GLY A 300 -16.36 -7.43 23.55
N THR A 301 -16.21 -6.86 24.75
CA THR A 301 -15.18 -7.23 25.73
C THR A 301 -15.73 -7.97 26.94
N LEU A 302 -16.81 -7.47 27.52
CA LEU A 302 -17.42 -8.00 28.75
C LEU A 302 -18.91 -8.34 28.53
N PRO A 303 -19.42 -9.45 29.06
CA PRO A 303 -20.83 -9.81 28.92
C PRO A 303 -21.79 -8.77 29.51
N ASP A 304 -21.40 -8.11 30.59
CA ASP A 304 -22.14 -7.10 31.37
C ASP A 304 -21.72 -5.64 31.06
N ALA A 305 -21.18 -5.42 29.83
CA ALA A 305 -20.73 -4.09 29.38
C ALA A 305 -21.85 -3.03 29.35
N VAL A 306 -23.12 -3.45 29.26
CA VAL A 306 -24.25 -2.53 29.12
C VAL A 306 -24.93 -2.30 30.45
N ASP A 307 -24.89 -1.04 30.92
CA ASP A 307 -25.53 -0.58 32.17
C ASP A 307 -27.05 -0.83 32.17
N ALA A 308 -27.62 -1.06 33.35
CA ALA A 308 -29.06 -1.22 33.52
C ALA A 308 -29.83 0.03 33.06
N ASP A 309 -29.27 1.22 33.40
CA ASP A 309 -29.81 2.54 33.05
C ASP A 309 -29.11 3.15 31.80
N ALA A 310 -28.76 2.32 30.81
CA ALA A 310 -28.03 2.77 29.63
C ALA A 310 -28.74 3.85 28.82
N THR A 311 -30.07 3.94 28.94
CA THR A 311 -30.88 4.88 28.14
C THR A 311 -31.11 6.20 28.88
N LEU A 312 -30.90 7.31 28.17
CA LEU A 312 -31.23 8.68 28.60
C LEU A 312 -32.38 9.21 27.79
N CYS A 313 -33.41 9.79 28.41
CA CYS A 313 -34.47 10.51 27.71
C CYS A 313 -34.22 12.03 27.80
N ARG A 314 -34.48 12.73 26.73
CA ARG A 314 -34.34 14.20 26.62
C ARG A 314 -35.52 14.79 25.91
N GLU A 315 -36.00 15.93 26.41
CA GLU A 315 -36.86 16.82 25.64
C GLU A 315 -36.01 17.68 24.71
N LEU A 316 -36.53 17.89 23.50
CA LEU A 316 -35.89 18.70 22.47
C LEU A 316 -36.81 19.89 22.13
N GLU A 317 -36.17 20.98 21.74
CA GLU A 317 -36.83 22.22 21.33
C GLU A 317 -36.52 22.54 19.86
N PRO A 318 -37.42 23.26 19.14
CA PRO A 318 -37.07 23.76 17.83
C PRO A 318 -35.76 24.57 17.84
N GLY A 319 -34.87 24.27 16.89
CA GLY A 319 -33.50 24.83 16.82
C GLY A 319 -32.44 24.01 17.53
N ASP A 320 -32.85 22.95 18.29
CA ASP A 320 -31.84 21.99 18.80
C ASP A 320 -31.17 21.25 17.65
N ARG A 321 -29.84 21.16 17.68
CA ARG A 321 -29.04 20.39 16.75
C ARG A 321 -28.32 19.28 17.48
N ILE A 322 -28.52 18.05 17.03
CA ILE A 322 -27.93 16.84 17.59
C ILE A 322 -26.71 16.48 16.73
N VAL A 323 -25.58 16.21 17.38
CA VAL A 323 -24.30 15.87 16.75
C VAL A 323 -23.81 14.54 17.31
N LEU A 324 -23.79 13.49 16.46
CA LEU A 324 -23.14 12.22 16.76
C LEU A 324 -21.90 12.13 15.84
N TYR A 325 -20.78 11.66 16.38
CA TYR A 325 -19.51 11.63 15.66
C TYR A 325 -18.60 10.56 16.22
N THR A 326 -17.65 10.09 15.43
CA THR A 326 -16.57 9.17 15.84
C THR A 326 -15.31 9.94 16.22
N ASP A 327 -14.40 9.27 16.91
CA ASP A 327 -13.19 9.88 17.49
C ASP A 327 -12.21 10.44 16.43
N GLY A 328 -12.30 10.03 15.18
CA GLY A 328 -11.53 10.66 14.10
C GLY A 328 -11.68 12.18 13.97
N LEU A 329 -12.76 12.76 14.56
CA LEU A 329 -12.88 14.22 14.70
C LEU A 329 -12.12 14.77 15.93
N THR A 330 -12.08 14.04 17.04
CA THR A 330 -11.42 14.47 18.28
C THR A 330 -9.95 14.13 18.34
N ASP A 331 -9.54 13.06 17.63
CA ASP A 331 -8.17 12.55 17.57
C ASP A 331 -7.35 13.18 16.44
N ALA A 332 -7.79 14.38 16.04
CA ALA A 332 -7.03 15.26 15.15
C ALA A 332 -5.85 15.90 15.90
N PHE A 333 -4.64 15.79 15.35
CA PHE A 333 -3.43 16.35 15.95
C PHE A 333 -2.95 17.57 15.17
N ASP A 334 -2.52 18.62 15.88
CA ASP A 334 -1.88 19.79 15.27
C ASP A 334 -0.39 19.52 14.97
N SER A 335 0.29 20.49 14.35
CA SER A 335 1.72 20.41 13.99
C SER A 335 2.66 20.28 15.21
N ARG A 336 2.17 20.47 16.45
CA ARG A 336 2.91 20.31 17.70
C ARG A 336 2.60 18.99 18.39
N GLY A 337 1.70 18.18 17.81
CA GLY A 337 1.23 16.91 18.39
C GLY A 337 0.17 17.07 19.46
N GLU A 338 -0.48 18.24 19.57
CA GLU A 338 -1.60 18.45 20.48
C GLU A 338 -2.89 17.94 19.87
N MET A 339 -3.63 17.11 20.62
CA MET A 339 -4.91 16.52 20.19
C MET A 339 -6.04 17.53 20.38
N LEU A 340 -6.99 17.61 19.45
CA LEU A 340 -8.17 18.49 19.52
C LEU A 340 -9.06 18.16 20.72
N LYS A 341 -9.27 16.88 21.00
CA LYS A 341 -10.12 16.35 22.08
C LYS A 341 -11.59 16.79 21.99
N VAL A 342 -12.40 16.30 22.92
CA VAL A 342 -13.84 16.64 23.03
C VAL A 342 -14.04 18.13 23.27
N GLU A 343 -13.20 18.76 24.09
CA GLU A 343 -13.30 20.19 24.43
C GLU A 343 -13.04 21.09 23.23
N GLY A 344 -12.06 20.74 22.40
CA GLY A 344 -11.79 21.46 21.15
C GLY A 344 -12.95 21.30 20.16
N LEU A 345 -13.46 20.08 20.00
CA LEU A 345 -14.60 19.83 19.12
C LEU A 345 -15.88 20.53 19.63
N GLN A 346 -16.12 20.64 20.95
CA GLN A 346 -17.23 21.44 21.49
C GLN A 346 -17.14 22.89 21.01
N SER A 347 -15.96 23.50 21.05
CA SER A 347 -15.76 24.88 20.55
C SER A 347 -16.05 24.98 19.05
N VAL A 348 -15.57 24.03 18.26
CA VAL A 348 -15.85 23.95 16.82
C VAL A 348 -17.35 23.82 16.53
N VAL A 349 -18.05 22.91 17.26
CA VAL A 349 -19.49 22.69 17.10
C VAL A 349 -20.28 23.94 17.51
N ARG A 350 -19.91 24.62 18.59
CA ARG A 350 -20.53 25.87 19.04
C ARG A 350 -20.43 26.96 17.96
N GLU A 351 -19.26 27.14 17.35
CA GLU A 351 -19.06 28.12 16.28
C GLU A 351 -19.85 27.74 15.02
N ALA A 352 -19.78 26.46 14.61
CA ALA A 352 -20.49 25.97 13.44
C ALA A 352 -22.03 26.02 13.61
N ALA A 353 -22.53 25.95 14.85
CA ALA A 353 -23.94 26.08 15.12
C ALA A 353 -24.51 27.49 14.85
N LEU A 354 -23.68 28.51 14.66
CA LEU A 354 -24.10 29.83 14.20
C LEU A 354 -24.40 29.88 12.70
N LEU A 355 -23.93 28.93 11.94
CA LEU A 355 -24.18 28.80 10.49
C LEU A 355 -25.58 28.22 10.24
N PRO A 356 -26.17 28.44 9.05
CA PRO A 356 -27.29 27.67 8.59
C PRO A 356 -27.02 26.16 8.67
N PHE A 357 -28.04 25.35 8.99
CA PHE A 357 -27.83 23.90 9.18
C PHE A 357 -27.12 23.23 8.00
N VAL A 358 -27.49 23.59 6.78
CA VAL A 358 -26.88 23.05 5.54
C VAL A 358 -25.37 23.35 5.41
N GLU A 359 -24.87 24.36 6.12
CA GLU A 359 -23.45 24.76 6.12
C GLU A 359 -22.71 24.24 7.36
N MET A 360 -23.43 23.78 8.40
CA MET A 360 -22.84 23.38 9.68
C MET A 360 -21.86 22.22 9.54
N LYS A 361 -22.22 21.20 8.75
CA LYS A 361 -21.35 20.06 8.45
C LYS A 361 -20.00 20.51 7.92
N GLN A 362 -20.03 21.32 6.85
CA GLN A 362 -18.81 21.80 6.23
C GLN A 362 -18.03 22.71 7.17
N GLY A 363 -18.73 23.52 7.99
CA GLY A 363 -18.10 24.35 9.02
C GLY A 363 -17.30 23.55 10.04
N ILE A 364 -17.87 22.43 10.55
CA ILE A 364 -17.19 21.51 11.47
C ILE A 364 -15.96 20.90 10.78
N LEU A 365 -16.15 20.31 9.60
CA LEU A 365 -15.07 19.61 8.88
C LEU A 365 -13.91 20.54 8.51
N ASN A 366 -14.19 21.76 8.06
CA ASN A 366 -13.18 22.75 7.72
C ASN A 366 -12.36 23.15 8.95
N ARG A 367 -13.01 23.42 10.09
CA ARG A 367 -12.34 23.80 11.34
C ARG A 367 -11.43 22.70 11.88
N VAL A 368 -11.89 21.44 11.82
CA VAL A 368 -11.06 20.30 12.22
C VAL A 368 -9.88 20.12 11.23
N ALA A 369 -10.12 20.31 9.93
CA ALA A 369 -9.07 20.25 8.92
C ALA A 369 -8.02 21.38 9.06
N GLU A 370 -8.45 22.59 9.45
CA GLU A 370 -7.55 23.72 9.76
C GLU A 370 -6.69 23.46 11.01
N TRP A 371 -7.24 22.75 12.02
CA TRP A 371 -6.51 22.36 13.20
C TRP A 371 -5.48 21.27 12.91
N ARG A 372 -5.85 20.29 12.09
CA ARG A 372 -5.09 19.07 11.88
C ARG A 372 -3.91 19.29 10.91
N ASP A 373 -2.76 18.72 11.27
CA ASP A 373 -1.60 18.59 10.38
C ASP A 373 -1.65 17.25 9.63
N GLY A 374 -1.86 17.29 8.33
CA GLY A 374 -1.94 16.10 7.47
C GLY A 374 -3.34 15.47 7.32
N PRO A 375 -3.42 14.25 6.75
CA PRO A 375 -4.68 13.53 6.55
C PRO A 375 -5.27 13.01 7.88
N PRO A 376 -6.58 12.61 7.90
CA PRO A 376 -7.14 11.93 9.05
C PRO A 376 -6.35 10.65 9.40
N LEU A 377 -6.09 10.43 10.69
CA LEU A 377 -5.43 9.22 11.19
C LEU A 377 -6.42 8.10 11.46
N ASP A 378 -7.70 8.44 11.65
CA ASP A 378 -8.80 7.50 11.88
C ASP A 378 -10.01 7.87 11.02
N ASP A 379 -10.96 6.94 10.91
CA ASP A 379 -12.19 7.12 10.18
C ASP A 379 -13.00 8.27 10.78
N VAL A 380 -13.66 9.04 9.93
CA VAL A 380 -14.51 10.17 10.35
C VAL A 380 -15.95 9.90 9.98
N SER A 381 -16.79 9.70 10.98
CA SER A 381 -18.26 9.64 10.82
C SER A 381 -18.92 10.79 11.56
N LEU A 382 -19.89 11.42 10.92
CA LEU A 382 -20.68 12.53 11.50
C LEU A 382 -22.13 12.39 11.08
N VAL A 383 -23.02 12.48 12.06
CA VAL A 383 -24.48 12.54 11.87
C VAL A 383 -25.00 13.79 12.54
N LEU A 384 -25.63 14.65 11.76
CA LEU A 384 -26.25 15.90 12.20
C LEU A 384 -27.76 15.81 12.04
N VAL A 385 -28.52 16.26 13.06
CA VAL A 385 -29.96 16.42 12.98
C VAL A 385 -30.36 17.76 13.56
N GLU A 386 -31.18 18.53 12.86
CA GLU A 386 -31.82 19.77 13.36
C GLU A 386 -33.28 19.53 13.60
N VAL A 387 -33.81 20.03 14.73
CA VAL A 387 -35.24 20.09 15.04
C VAL A 387 -35.78 21.40 14.45
N CYS A 388 -36.82 21.30 13.59
CA CYS A 388 -37.44 22.43 12.90
C CYS A 388 -38.61 22.99 13.65
#